data_2d4abc83f1d6aa2bd7d742f70ac9d9b7
#
_entry.id   2d4abc83f1d6aa2bd7d742f70ac9d9b7
#
_cell.length_a   1.000
_cell.length_b   1.000
_cell.length_c   1.000
_cell.angle_alpha   90.00
_cell.angle_beta   90.00
_cell.angle_gamma   90.00
#
_symmetry.space_group_name_H-M   'P 1'
#
loop_
_entity.id
_entity.type
_entity.pdbx_description
1 polymer ?
#
loop_
_entity_poly.entity_id
_entity_poly.type
_entity_poly.pdbx_seq_one_letter_code
_entity_poly.pdbx_strand_id
1 'polypeptide(L)'
;MAVWLLSGNQENWERAVSGTMWGVVEKKANLWKALEKNDLLVFYCSKPVSGIIGISRVGNKFIEDEPYWSEEVAKGRVIWKYRFEFTPLYILPRHHWVDKAVRMNLGKLTIAGITPIRDESLVRRIFENLEKQWNINIEELQKIKTLNERISSHEEAKEFLLELGKFGGYIVEQELKLPDLNERLDVVWRRVSAGVPTYVFEVHRRGNLHQALTKLKHSFDLWNSNIYLVCDEKLVNEVKDYLEGAFHEIKQKIRILTFSK
;
A
#
# COMPACT_ATOMS: atom_id res chain seq x y z
N MET A 1 -18.93 7.59 5.23
CA MET A 1 -17.51 7.27 5.52
C MET A 1 -17.11 8.10 6.73
N ALA A 2 -16.84 7.44 7.83
CA ALA A 2 -16.42 8.09 9.07
C ALA A 2 -14.89 8.23 9.12
N VAL A 3 -14.39 9.13 9.99
CA VAL A 3 -12.97 9.31 10.27
C VAL A 3 -12.70 8.95 11.72
N TRP A 4 -11.70 8.12 11.94
CA TRP A 4 -11.32 7.62 13.25
C TRP A 4 -9.87 7.97 13.57
N LEU A 5 -9.58 8.33 14.81
CA LEU A 5 -8.22 8.43 15.31
C LEU A 5 -7.84 7.14 16.01
N LEU A 6 -6.72 6.56 15.61
CA LEU A 6 -6.05 5.49 16.34
C LEU A 6 -4.83 6.07 17.05
N SER A 7 -4.70 5.80 18.34
CA SER A 7 -3.59 6.29 19.16
C SER A 7 -2.85 5.11 19.82
N GLY A 8 -1.54 5.06 19.62
CA GLY A 8 -0.67 4.05 20.20
C GLY A 8 0.75 4.57 20.43
N ASN A 9 1.53 3.80 21.17
CA ASN A 9 2.97 4.06 21.31
C ASN A 9 3.72 3.61 20.06
N GLN A 10 4.99 3.95 19.98
CA GLN A 10 5.82 3.68 18.82
C GLN A 10 5.97 2.18 18.55
N GLU A 11 6.20 1.36 19.57
CA GLU A 11 6.37 -0.10 19.43
C GLU A 11 5.09 -0.76 18.87
N ASN A 12 3.93 -0.37 19.39
CA ASN A 12 2.65 -0.86 18.89
C ASN A 12 2.42 -0.46 17.42
N TRP A 13 2.80 0.75 17.04
CA TRP A 13 2.70 1.20 15.65
C TRP A 13 3.65 0.46 14.71
N GLU A 14 4.88 0.21 15.11
CA GLU A 14 5.83 -0.58 14.31
C GLU A 14 5.25 -1.97 13.99
N ARG A 15 4.67 -2.60 15.00
CA ARG A 15 4.06 -3.92 14.86
C ARG A 15 2.76 -3.88 14.06
N ALA A 16 1.91 -2.89 14.32
CA ALA A 16 0.66 -2.69 13.60
C ALA A 16 0.87 -2.41 12.11
N VAL A 17 1.84 -1.56 11.76
CA VAL A 17 2.16 -1.26 10.36
C VAL A 17 2.76 -2.46 9.65
N SER A 18 3.63 -3.23 10.30
CA SER A 18 4.20 -4.47 9.74
C SER A 18 3.14 -5.52 9.46
N GLY A 19 2.16 -5.68 10.38
CA GLY A 19 1.08 -6.66 10.22
C GLY A 19 -0.19 -6.11 9.56
N THR A 20 -0.23 -4.82 9.22
CA THR A 20 -1.40 -4.12 8.67
C THR A 20 -2.69 -4.34 9.46
N MET A 21 -2.57 -4.44 10.79
CA MET A 21 -3.72 -4.66 11.68
C MET A 21 -3.67 -3.79 12.93
N TRP A 22 -4.86 -3.54 13.52
CA TRP A 22 -5.01 -2.87 14.80
C TRP A 22 -5.94 -3.64 15.72
N GLY A 23 -5.70 -3.52 17.04
CA GLY A 23 -6.48 -4.20 18.05
C GLY A 23 -7.18 -3.26 19.01
N VAL A 24 -8.37 -3.64 19.42
CA VAL A 24 -9.25 -2.90 20.33
C VAL A 24 -9.55 -3.75 21.56
N VAL A 25 -9.47 -3.15 22.74
CA VAL A 25 -9.79 -3.82 24.01
C VAL A 25 -11.30 -4.08 24.13
N GLU A 26 -11.68 -5.12 24.87
CA GLU A 26 -13.07 -5.55 25.02
C GLU A 26 -14.02 -4.44 25.48
N LYS A 27 -13.61 -3.60 26.42
CA LYS A 27 -14.41 -2.43 26.89
C LYS A 27 -14.77 -1.44 25.80
N LYS A 28 -14.15 -1.50 24.63
CA LYS A 28 -14.39 -0.68 23.45
C LYS A 28 -14.95 -1.45 22.25
N ALA A 29 -15.42 -2.67 22.46
CA ALA A 29 -16.02 -3.50 21.41
C ALA A 29 -17.11 -2.78 20.62
N ASN A 30 -17.88 -1.88 21.26
CA ASN A 30 -18.91 -1.08 20.59
C ASN A 30 -18.32 -0.12 19.54
N LEU A 31 -17.14 0.45 19.79
CA LEU A 31 -16.45 1.29 18.79
C LEU A 31 -15.94 0.44 17.62
N TRP A 32 -15.38 -0.75 17.93
CA TRP A 32 -14.99 -1.71 16.90
C TRP A 32 -16.19 -2.16 16.04
N LYS A 33 -17.35 -2.43 16.67
CA LYS A 33 -18.59 -2.78 15.93
C LYS A 33 -19.03 -1.64 14.99
N ALA A 34 -18.88 -0.40 15.42
CA ALA A 34 -19.26 0.81 14.66
C ALA A 34 -18.29 1.15 13.51
N LEU A 35 -17.09 0.59 13.48
CA LEU A 35 -16.19 0.72 12.33
C LEU A 35 -16.83 0.05 11.11
N GLU A 36 -16.81 0.74 9.99
CA GLU A 36 -17.25 0.22 8.70
C GLU A 36 -16.07 0.07 7.74
N LYS A 37 -16.15 -0.91 6.84
CA LYS A 37 -15.15 -1.08 5.79
C LYS A 37 -15.02 0.22 4.98
N ASN A 38 -13.79 0.63 4.69
CA ASN A 38 -13.43 1.87 4.02
C ASN A 38 -13.55 3.15 4.85
N ASP A 39 -13.93 3.10 6.13
CA ASP A 39 -13.76 4.26 7.00
C ASP A 39 -12.29 4.69 7.05
N LEU A 40 -12.05 5.99 7.21
CA LEU A 40 -10.68 6.53 7.27
C LEU A 40 -10.12 6.47 8.68
N LEU A 41 -8.86 6.10 8.74
CA LEU A 41 -8.09 6.00 9.98
C LEU A 41 -6.94 7.01 9.97
N VAL A 42 -6.81 7.80 11.00
CA VAL A 42 -5.69 8.72 11.26
C VAL A 42 -4.83 8.10 12.35
N PHE A 43 -3.55 7.86 12.06
CA PHE A 43 -2.61 7.20 12.95
C PHE A 43 -1.84 8.20 13.78
N TYR A 44 -2.11 8.26 15.07
CA TYR A 44 -1.39 9.10 16.01
C TYR A 44 -0.41 8.28 16.85
N CYS A 45 0.87 8.61 16.76
CA CYS A 45 1.90 8.02 17.62
C CYS A 45 2.12 8.93 18.84
N SER A 46 2.03 8.33 20.05
CA SER A 46 2.28 9.04 21.31
C SER A 46 3.78 9.35 21.49
N LYS A 47 4.18 9.88 22.65
CA LYS A 47 5.59 10.20 22.94
C LYS A 47 6.51 9.00 22.63
N PRO A 48 7.70 9.23 22.08
CA PRO A 48 8.36 10.52 21.85
C PRO A 48 7.93 11.25 20.57
N VAL A 49 7.21 10.63 19.65
CA VAL A 49 6.81 11.20 18.34
C VAL A 49 5.80 12.33 18.50
N SER A 50 4.74 12.10 19.27
CA SER A 50 3.67 13.05 19.58
C SER A 50 3.04 13.70 18.34
N GLY A 51 2.66 12.88 17.33
CA GLY A 51 2.12 13.37 16.08
C GLY A 51 1.44 12.31 15.23
N ILE A 52 0.79 12.76 14.16
CA ILE A 52 0.18 11.90 13.16
C ILE A 52 1.28 11.35 12.24
N ILE A 53 1.29 10.03 12.03
CA ILE A 53 2.31 9.32 11.26
C ILE A 53 1.76 8.65 10.00
N GLY A 54 0.44 8.63 9.81
CA GLY A 54 -0.16 8.01 8.64
C GLY A 54 -1.66 8.12 8.58
N ILE A 55 -2.20 7.74 7.43
CA ILE A 55 -3.62 7.55 7.15
C ILE A 55 -3.84 6.24 6.43
N SER A 56 -4.99 5.61 6.68
CA SER A 56 -5.36 4.33 6.06
C SER A 56 -6.88 4.19 5.95
N ARG A 57 -7.34 3.08 5.38
CA ARG A 57 -8.75 2.64 5.39
C ARG A 57 -8.93 1.40 6.24
N VAL A 58 -10.10 1.29 6.85
CA VAL A 58 -10.54 0.07 7.55
C VAL A 58 -10.75 -1.06 6.53
N GLY A 59 -10.14 -2.21 6.80
CA GLY A 59 -10.32 -3.46 6.07
C GLY A 59 -11.31 -4.41 6.75
N ASN A 60 -10.99 -5.71 6.75
CA ASN A 60 -11.83 -6.72 7.37
C ASN A 60 -11.71 -6.69 8.89
N LYS A 61 -12.80 -7.01 9.58
CA LYS A 61 -12.84 -7.14 11.04
C LYS A 61 -12.85 -8.61 11.45
N PHE A 62 -12.13 -8.93 12.50
CA PHE A 62 -12.08 -10.30 13.04
C PHE A 62 -11.87 -10.27 14.55
N ILE A 63 -12.11 -11.40 15.18
CA ILE A 63 -11.85 -11.63 16.60
C ILE A 63 -10.71 -12.65 16.68
N GLU A 64 -9.72 -12.37 17.53
CA GLU A 64 -8.52 -13.18 17.64
C GLU A 64 -8.23 -13.50 19.10
N ASP A 65 -7.94 -14.76 19.37
CA ASP A 65 -7.62 -15.26 20.70
C ASP A 65 -6.12 -15.60 20.86
N GLU A 66 -5.28 -15.27 19.86
CA GLU A 66 -3.83 -15.44 19.94
C GLU A 66 -3.10 -14.12 20.26
N PRO A 67 -2.12 -14.12 21.18
CA PRO A 67 -1.31 -12.94 21.48
C PRO A 67 -0.52 -12.47 20.23
N TYR A 68 -0.53 -11.17 19.96
CA TYR A 68 0.19 -10.58 18.84
C TYR A 68 1.16 -9.46 19.29
N TRP A 69 0.69 -8.49 20.07
CA TRP A 69 1.54 -7.40 20.55
C TRP A 69 2.51 -7.85 21.63
N SER A 70 3.66 -7.16 21.76
CA SER A 70 4.71 -7.53 22.73
C SER A 70 4.18 -7.65 24.16
N GLU A 71 3.24 -6.77 24.55
CA GLU A 71 2.61 -6.83 25.85
C GLU A 71 1.72 -8.09 26.04
N GLU A 72 1.01 -8.52 24.99
CA GLU A 72 0.19 -9.73 25.02
C GLU A 72 1.07 -10.97 25.13
N VAL A 73 2.16 -11.02 24.33
CA VAL A 73 3.13 -12.11 24.35
C VAL A 73 3.79 -12.21 25.73
N ALA A 74 4.22 -11.07 26.29
CA ALA A 74 4.86 -11.04 27.60
C ALA A 74 3.92 -11.47 28.74
N LYS A 75 2.61 -11.19 28.60
CA LYS A 75 1.58 -11.56 29.60
C LYS A 75 0.93 -12.93 29.33
N GLY A 76 1.23 -13.58 28.23
CA GLY A 76 0.64 -14.85 27.82
C GLY A 76 -0.89 -14.79 27.65
N ARG A 77 -1.46 -13.63 27.35
CA ARG A 77 -2.91 -13.44 27.17
C ARG A 77 -3.24 -12.35 26.17
N VAL A 78 -4.36 -12.52 25.46
CA VAL A 78 -4.90 -11.52 24.52
C VAL A 78 -5.51 -10.35 25.30
N ILE A 79 -5.12 -9.14 24.93
CA ILE A 79 -5.62 -7.86 25.48
C ILE A 79 -6.49 -7.16 24.44
N TRP A 80 -6.06 -7.20 23.19
CA TRP A 80 -6.73 -6.56 22.04
C TRP A 80 -7.38 -7.62 21.15
N LYS A 81 -8.45 -8.21 21.66
CA LYS A 81 -9.17 -9.31 21.04
C LYS A 81 -9.91 -8.90 19.75
N TYR A 82 -10.48 -7.71 19.72
CA TYR A 82 -11.25 -7.19 18.60
C TYR A 82 -10.30 -6.52 17.61
N ARG A 83 -9.98 -7.21 16.51
CA ARG A 83 -8.99 -6.75 15.53
C ARG A 83 -9.63 -6.35 14.21
N PHE A 84 -8.95 -5.52 13.46
CA PHE A 84 -9.29 -5.21 12.10
C PHE A 84 -8.02 -4.96 11.29
N GLU A 85 -8.07 -5.34 10.04
CA GLU A 85 -7.06 -4.99 9.05
C GLU A 85 -7.20 -3.54 8.64
N PHE A 86 -6.14 -2.98 8.10
CA PHE A 86 -6.19 -1.69 7.44
C PHE A 86 -5.34 -1.66 6.18
N THR A 87 -5.81 -0.88 5.19
CA THR A 87 -5.07 -0.64 3.95
C THR A 87 -4.42 0.73 4.02
N PRO A 88 -3.08 0.83 4.09
CA PRO A 88 -2.39 2.11 4.12
C PRO A 88 -2.71 2.95 2.89
N LEU A 89 -3.11 4.21 3.08
CA LEU A 89 -3.14 5.24 2.03
C LEU A 89 -1.78 5.94 1.96
N TYR A 90 -1.31 6.38 3.13
CA TYR A 90 0.04 6.94 3.28
C TYR A 90 0.52 6.73 4.71
N ILE A 91 1.73 6.24 4.88
CA ILE A 91 2.39 6.11 6.18
C ILE A 91 3.82 6.64 6.03
N LEU A 92 4.22 7.52 6.93
CA LEU A 92 5.61 8.00 7.00
C LEU A 92 6.57 6.82 7.20
N PRO A 93 7.70 6.78 6.48
CA PRO A 93 8.77 5.87 6.79
C PRO A 93 9.22 6.00 8.26
N ARG A 94 9.51 4.88 8.92
CA ARG A 94 9.80 4.80 10.36
C ARG A 94 10.82 5.85 10.84
N HIS A 95 11.90 6.04 10.08
CA HIS A 95 12.97 7.00 10.40
C HIS A 95 12.52 8.48 10.34
N HIS A 96 11.35 8.77 9.76
CA HIS A 96 10.76 10.09 9.69
C HIS A 96 9.66 10.36 10.73
N TRP A 97 9.34 9.41 11.59
CA TRP A 97 8.26 9.61 12.57
C TRP A 97 8.53 10.74 13.55
N VAL A 98 9.78 10.94 13.96
CA VAL A 98 10.12 11.97 14.93
C VAL A 98 10.17 13.37 14.30
N ASP A 99 10.68 13.49 13.09
CA ASP A 99 10.92 14.78 12.42
C ASP A 99 9.76 15.23 11.52
N LYS A 100 9.04 14.29 10.87
CA LYS A 100 7.98 14.60 9.88
C LYS A 100 6.55 14.27 10.32
N ALA A 101 6.34 13.78 11.55
CA ALA A 101 4.98 13.59 12.04
C ALA A 101 4.24 14.93 12.14
N VAL A 102 2.98 14.96 11.71
CA VAL A 102 2.14 16.16 11.80
C VAL A 102 1.70 16.39 13.23
N ARG A 103 2.20 17.46 13.83
CA ARG A 103 1.89 17.86 15.22
C ARG A 103 0.79 18.90 15.23
N MET A 104 -0.32 18.56 15.88
CA MET A 104 -1.44 19.48 16.09
C MET A 104 -2.17 19.15 17.38
N ASN A 105 -2.93 20.12 17.90
CA ASN A 105 -3.72 19.90 19.09
C ASN A 105 -4.96 19.06 18.78
N LEU A 106 -4.96 17.80 19.22
CA LEU A 106 -6.06 16.85 19.09
C LEU A 106 -6.78 16.59 20.42
N GLY A 107 -6.36 17.27 21.47
CA GLY A 107 -6.97 17.19 22.80
C GLY A 107 -7.06 15.75 23.33
N LYS A 108 -8.21 15.39 23.88
CA LYS A 108 -8.46 14.07 24.51
C LYS A 108 -8.55 12.92 23.49
N LEU A 109 -8.64 13.19 22.19
CA LEU A 109 -8.73 12.14 21.17
C LEU A 109 -7.50 11.22 21.18
N THR A 110 -6.33 11.73 21.56
CA THR A 110 -5.06 11.00 21.56
C THR A 110 -4.91 10.00 22.72
N ILE A 111 -5.80 10.02 23.70
CA ILE A 111 -5.68 9.20 24.92
C ILE A 111 -6.39 7.85 24.77
N ALA A 112 -7.33 7.75 23.89
CA ALA A 112 -8.34 6.70 23.95
C ALA A 112 -8.05 5.44 23.12
N GLY A 113 -6.92 5.32 22.44
CA GLY A 113 -6.59 4.17 21.58
C GLY A 113 -7.38 4.14 20.27
N ILE A 114 -8.71 4.21 20.31
CA ILE A 114 -9.60 4.39 19.15
C ILE A 114 -10.71 5.36 19.49
N THR A 115 -10.96 6.35 18.62
CA THR A 115 -11.96 7.39 18.82
C THR A 115 -12.51 7.90 17.49
N PRO A 116 -13.85 8.01 17.29
CA PRO A 116 -14.41 8.66 16.11
C PRO A 116 -14.16 10.17 16.15
N ILE A 117 -13.77 10.76 15.05
CA ILE A 117 -13.66 12.22 14.89
C ILE A 117 -14.97 12.71 14.28
N ARG A 118 -15.83 13.30 15.12
CA ARG A 118 -17.18 13.75 14.71
C ARG A 118 -17.20 15.21 14.25
N ASP A 119 -16.19 15.98 14.60
CA ASP A 119 -16.04 17.38 14.21
C ASP A 119 -15.46 17.48 12.80
N GLU A 120 -16.30 17.78 11.83
CA GLU A 120 -15.90 17.92 10.43
C GLU A 120 -14.84 19.02 10.20
N SER A 121 -14.89 20.09 11.01
CA SER A 121 -13.88 21.16 10.93
C SER A 121 -12.50 20.66 11.36
N LEU A 122 -12.47 19.78 12.37
CA LEU A 122 -11.24 19.13 12.80
C LEU A 122 -10.73 18.15 11.76
N VAL A 123 -11.59 17.33 11.14
CA VAL A 123 -11.24 16.43 10.05
C VAL A 123 -10.58 17.20 8.90
N ARG A 124 -11.21 18.30 8.46
CA ARG A 124 -10.69 19.17 7.40
C ARG A 124 -9.30 19.69 7.76
N ARG A 125 -9.13 20.25 8.96
CA ARG A 125 -7.82 20.75 9.41
C ARG A 125 -6.75 19.66 9.49
N ILE A 126 -7.12 18.44 9.89
CA ILE A 126 -6.19 17.31 9.88
C ILE A 126 -5.71 17.07 8.45
N PHE A 127 -6.63 16.91 7.50
CA PHE A 127 -6.28 16.59 6.12
C PHE A 127 -5.46 17.70 5.46
N GLU A 128 -5.84 18.97 5.60
CA GLU A 128 -5.07 20.11 5.10
C GLU A 128 -3.62 20.12 5.62
N ASN A 129 -3.43 19.83 6.91
CA ASN A 129 -2.09 19.76 7.49
C ASN A 129 -1.27 18.56 6.96
N LEU A 130 -1.91 17.39 6.78
CA LEU A 130 -1.27 16.21 6.21
C LEU A 130 -0.85 16.46 4.76
N GLU A 131 -1.76 16.98 3.95
CA GLU A 131 -1.50 17.29 2.53
C GLU A 131 -0.37 18.30 2.37
N LYS A 132 -0.41 19.36 3.16
CA LYS A 132 0.62 20.41 3.14
C LYS A 132 1.98 19.91 3.60
N GLN A 133 2.04 19.17 4.71
CA GLN A 133 3.32 18.76 5.31
C GLN A 133 3.98 17.60 4.57
N TRP A 134 3.17 16.68 4.04
CA TRP A 134 3.69 15.50 3.35
C TRP A 134 3.68 15.64 1.83
N ASN A 135 3.16 16.75 1.29
CA ASN A 135 3.01 17.01 -0.15
C ASN A 135 2.24 15.86 -0.84
N ILE A 136 1.09 15.50 -0.31
CA ILE A 136 0.20 14.45 -0.83
C ILE A 136 -1.19 15.03 -1.09
N ASN A 137 -1.98 14.35 -1.92
CA ASN A 137 -3.41 14.60 -2.09
C ASN A 137 -4.19 13.39 -1.59
N ILE A 138 -4.94 13.56 -0.49
CA ILE A 138 -5.64 12.46 0.18
C ILE A 138 -6.77 11.91 -0.70
N GLU A 139 -7.47 12.76 -1.43
CA GLU A 139 -8.55 12.35 -2.33
C GLU A 139 -8.02 11.48 -3.47
N GLU A 140 -6.90 11.86 -4.06
CA GLU A 140 -6.22 11.07 -5.10
C GLU A 140 -5.71 9.73 -4.58
N LEU A 141 -5.09 9.72 -3.40
CA LEU A 141 -4.67 8.48 -2.75
C LEU A 141 -5.85 7.54 -2.50
N GLN A 142 -7.02 8.09 -2.15
CA GLN A 142 -8.24 7.30 -1.98
C GLN A 142 -8.72 6.73 -3.32
N LYS A 143 -8.68 7.49 -4.40
CA LYS A 143 -9.05 7.03 -5.75
C LYS A 143 -8.14 5.91 -6.23
N ILE A 144 -6.81 6.10 -6.13
CA ILE A 144 -5.81 5.11 -6.52
C ILE A 144 -6.00 3.79 -5.76
N LYS A 145 -6.22 3.85 -4.45
CA LYS A 145 -6.45 2.64 -3.65
C LYS A 145 -7.78 1.94 -3.98
N THR A 146 -8.83 2.70 -4.26
CA THR A 146 -10.11 2.12 -4.68
C THR A 146 -10.00 1.44 -6.04
N LEU A 147 -9.20 1.98 -6.95
CA LEU A 147 -8.89 1.34 -8.23
C LEU A 147 -8.11 0.03 -8.01
N ASN A 148 -7.10 0.04 -7.13
CA ASN A 148 -6.30 -1.16 -6.82
C ASN A 148 -7.14 -2.29 -6.21
N GLU A 149 -8.12 -1.98 -5.35
CA GLU A 149 -9.07 -2.96 -4.79
C GLU A 149 -10.05 -3.51 -5.84
N ARG A 150 -10.25 -2.81 -6.96
CA ARG A 150 -11.14 -3.21 -8.06
C ARG A 150 -10.45 -3.98 -9.17
N ILE A 151 -9.12 -4.07 -9.15
CA ILE A 151 -8.38 -4.77 -10.20
C ILE A 151 -8.71 -6.27 -10.17
N SER A 152 -9.70 -6.66 -10.96
CA SER A 152 -10.15 -8.04 -11.10
C SER A 152 -9.71 -8.67 -12.42
N SER A 153 -9.33 -7.86 -13.40
CA SER A 153 -8.96 -8.30 -14.75
C SER A 153 -7.55 -7.84 -15.16
N HIS A 154 -7.03 -8.43 -16.23
CA HIS A 154 -5.77 -8.02 -16.85
C HIS A 154 -5.84 -6.57 -17.38
N GLU A 155 -6.95 -6.22 -18.03
CA GLU A 155 -7.15 -4.87 -18.58
C GLU A 155 -7.25 -3.79 -17.50
N GLU A 156 -7.98 -4.06 -16.41
CA GLU A 156 -8.04 -3.13 -15.27
C GLU A 156 -6.66 -2.89 -14.64
N ALA A 157 -5.80 -3.92 -14.61
CA ALA A 157 -4.43 -3.77 -14.13
C ALA A 157 -3.61 -2.87 -15.07
N LYS A 158 -3.74 -3.02 -16.38
CA LYS A 158 -3.07 -2.15 -17.36
C LYS A 158 -3.56 -0.71 -17.24
N GLU A 159 -4.86 -0.49 -17.15
CA GLU A 159 -5.45 0.85 -16.95
C GLU A 159 -4.92 1.51 -15.69
N PHE A 160 -4.88 0.79 -14.58
CA PHE A 160 -4.31 1.28 -13.32
C PHE A 160 -2.84 1.71 -13.47
N LEU A 161 -2.02 0.90 -14.15
CA LEU A 161 -0.61 1.25 -14.41
C LEU A 161 -0.47 2.48 -15.30
N LEU A 162 -1.35 2.66 -16.29
CA LEU A 162 -1.37 3.86 -17.13
C LEU A 162 -1.72 5.12 -16.30
N GLU A 163 -2.74 5.05 -15.44
CA GLU A 163 -3.11 6.16 -14.57
C GLU A 163 -2.00 6.51 -13.58
N LEU A 164 -1.40 5.48 -12.96
CA LEU A 164 -0.29 5.65 -12.03
C LEU A 164 0.93 6.31 -12.70
N GLY A 165 1.25 5.91 -13.92
CA GLY A 165 2.33 6.49 -14.69
C GLY A 165 2.08 7.96 -15.05
N LYS A 166 0.86 8.30 -15.49
CA LYS A 166 0.44 9.69 -15.75
C LYS A 166 0.55 10.54 -14.49
N PHE A 167 0.07 10.01 -13.36
CA PHE A 167 0.17 10.66 -12.05
C PHE A 167 1.63 10.92 -11.65
N GLY A 168 2.52 9.97 -11.92
CA GLY A 168 3.97 10.10 -11.70
C GLY A 168 4.69 11.02 -12.68
N GLY A 169 3.96 11.68 -13.61
CA GLY A 169 4.54 12.61 -14.61
C GLY A 169 5.25 11.90 -15.77
N TYR A 170 4.98 10.61 -15.99
CA TYR A 170 5.54 9.84 -17.09
C TYR A 170 4.65 9.91 -18.34
N ILE A 171 5.27 9.77 -19.49
CA ILE A 171 4.57 9.49 -20.75
C ILE A 171 4.32 7.99 -20.78
N VAL A 172 3.04 7.61 -20.82
CA VAL A 172 2.59 6.21 -20.72
C VAL A 172 2.12 5.70 -22.08
N GLU A 173 2.40 4.43 -22.36
CA GLU A 173 1.93 3.75 -23.56
C GLU A 173 1.60 2.30 -23.21
N GLN A 174 0.53 1.76 -23.81
CA GLN A 174 0.19 0.35 -23.74
C GLN A 174 0.46 -0.33 -25.07
N GLU A 175 0.63 -1.67 -25.00
CA GLU A 175 0.83 -2.52 -26.18
C GLU A 175 2.01 -2.06 -27.06
N LEU A 176 3.10 -1.59 -26.44
CA LEU A 176 4.30 -1.19 -27.18
C LEU A 176 4.90 -2.42 -27.88
N LYS A 177 5.02 -2.35 -29.19
CA LYS A 177 5.65 -3.41 -29.99
C LYS A 177 7.15 -3.48 -29.67
N LEU A 178 7.64 -4.67 -29.31
CA LEU A 178 9.06 -4.93 -29.12
C LEU A 178 9.80 -4.98 -30.46
N PRO A 179 10.96 -4.32 -30.60
CA PRO A 179 11.84 -4.53 -31.73
C PRO A 179 12.25 -6.02 -31.79
N ASP A 180 12.42 -6.54 -33.01
CA ASP A 180 12.92 -7.90 -33.30
C ASP A 180 12.09 -9.05 -32.74
N LEU A 181 11.01 -8.75 -32.01
CA LEU A 181 10.02 -9.75 -31.56
C LEU A 181 8.63 -9.39 -32.08
N ASN A 182 7.85 -10.40 -32.43
CA ASN A 182 6.44 -10.18 -32.77
C ASN A 182 5.55 -10.15 -31.52
N GLU A 183 6.03 -9.44 -30.50
CA GLU A 183 5.43 -9.35 -29.17
C GLU A 183 5.17 -7.90 -28.80
N ARG A 184 4.26 -7.69 -27.85
CA ARG A 184 3.94 -6.36 -27.31
C ARG A 184 4.08 -6.38 -25.79
N LEU A 185 4.57 -5.26 -25.25
CA LEU A 185 4.64 -4.99 -23.83
C LEU A 185 3.30 -4.41 -23.34
N ASP A 186 2.81 -4.89 -22.22
CA ASP A 186 1.51 -4.47 -21.71
C ASP A 186 1.47 -2.97 -21.39
N VAL A 187 2.40 -2.45 -20.59
CA VAL A 187 2.49 -1.02 -20.23
C VAL A 187 3.94 -0.59 -20.13
N VAL A 188 4.24 0.59 -20.68
CA VAL A 188 5.55 1.22 -20.52
C VAL A 188 5.41 2.68 -20.10
N TRP A 189 6.42 3.16 -19.36
CA TRP A 189 6.52 4.55 -18.98
C TRP A 189 7.85 5.14 -19.47
N ARG A 190 7.78 6.32 -20.09
CA ARG A 190 8.95 7.08 -20.57
C ARG A 190 9.06 8.40 -19.84
N ARG A 191 10.28 8.89 -19.64
CA ARG A 191 10.52 10.24 -19.11
C ARG A 191 10.33 11.33 -20.17
N VAL A 192 10.63 11.01 -21.41
CA VAL A 192 10.50 11.90 -22.57
C VAL A 192 9.90 11.15 -23.76
N SER A 193 9.17 11.84 -24.64
CA SER A 193 8.40 11.23 -25.74
C SER A 193 9.25 10.40 -26.71
N ALA A 194 10.43 10.88 -27.06
CA ALA A 194 11.36 10.19 -27.97
C ALA A 194 12.33 9.24 -27.25
N GLY A 195 12.17 9.06 -25.93
CA GLY A 195 13.04 8.21 -25.13
C GLY A 195 12.65 6.75 -25.17
N VAL A 196 13.60 5.89 -24.82
CA VAL A 196 13.32 4.46 -24.56
C VAL A 196 12.48 4.29 -23.29
N PRO A 197 11.74 3.19 -23.12
CA PRO A 197 11.02 2.89 -21.89
C PRO A 197 11.94 2.91 -20.67
N THR A 198 11.60 3.73 -19.67
CA THR A 198 12.29 3.76 -18.37
C THR A 198 11.78 2.66 -17.46
N TYR A 199 10.47 2.40 -17.51
CA TYR A 199 9.79 1.36 -16.77
C TYR A 199 8.95 0.52 -17.72
N VAL A 200 9.00 -0.79 -17.54
CA VAL A 200 8.26 -1.79 -18.32
C VAL A 200 7.50 -2.70 -17.39
N PHE A 201 6.22 -2.88 -17.66
CA PHE A 201 5.32 -3.70 -16.87
C PHE A 201 4.69 -4.76 -17.76
N GLU A 202 4.73 -6.00 -17.30
CA GLU A 202 3.96 -7.13 -17.81
C GLU A 202 2.97 -7.59 -16.75
N VAL A 203 1.71 -7.70 -17.14
CA VAL A 203 0.63 -8.16 -16.26
C VAL A 203 0.36 -9.63 -16.54
N HIS A 204 0.64 -10.51 -15.60
CA HIS A 204 0.48 -11.93 -15.77
C HIS A 204 -0.47 -12.53 -14.75
N ARG A 205 -1.64 -12.95 -15.19
CA ARG A 205 -2.65 -13.63 -14.36
C ARG A 205 -2.89 -15.07 -14.79
N ARG A 206 -2.79 -15.34 -16.09
CA ARG A 206 -2.97 -16.64 -16.72
C ARG A 206 -2.16 -16.69 -18.02
N GLY A 207 -1.88 -17.89 -18.50
CA GLY A 207 -1.18 -18.08 -19.77
C GLY A 207 0.29 -18.45 -19.60
N ASN A 208 1.11 -18.05 -20.54
CA ASN A 208 2.52 -18.46 -20.61
C ASN A 208 3.41 -17.45 -19.84
N LEU A 209 3.78 -17.80 -18.60
CA LEU A 209 4.69 -17.00 -17.76
C LEU A 209 6.08 -16.85 -18.41
N HIS A 210 6.59 -17.87 -19.10
CA HIS A 210 7.87 -17.80 -19.79
C HIS A 210 7.88 -16.69 -20.85
N GLN A 211 6.77 -16.49 -21.58
CA GLN A 211 6.64 -15.43 -22.58
C GLN A 211 6.70 -14.03 -21.93
N ALA A 212 6.00 -13.83 -20.78
CA ALA A 212 6.06 -12.57 -20.05
C ALA A 212 7.50 -12.27 -19.56
N LEU A 213 8.18 -13.25 -19.01
CA LEU A 213 9.58 -13.11 -18.59
C LEU A 213 10.54 -12.86 -19.76
N THR A 214 10.29 -13.49 -20.91
CA THR A 214 11.07 -13.26 -22.15
C THR A 214 10.94 -11.80 -22.61
N LYS A 215 9.72 -11.26 -22.65
CA LYS A 215 9.47 -9.85 -23.01
C LYS A 215 10.19 -8.88 -22.05
N LEU A 216 10.11 -9.14 -20.74
CA LEU A 216 10.78 -8.32 -19.72
C LEU A 216 12.30 -8.40 -19.86
N LYS A 217 12.86 -9.61 -20.04
CA LYS A 217 14.30 -9.79 -20.28
C LYS A 217 14.75 -9.03 -21.52
N HIS A 218 14.05 -9.19 -22.64
CA HIS A 218 14.37 -8.51 -23.88
C HIS A 218 14.34 -6.98 -23.71
N SER A 219 13.36 -6.42 -23.00
CA SER A 219 13.28 -5.00 -22.71
C SER A 219 14.45 -4.52 -21.85
N PHE A 220 14.89 -5.31 -20.89
CA PHE A 220 16.07 -5.03 -20.08
C PHE A 220 17.34 -5.02 -20.94
N ASP A 221 17.52 -6.04 -21.79
CA ASP A 221 18.70 -6.15 -22.66
C ASP A 221 18.78 -5.01 -23.69
N LEU A 222 17.64 -4.59 -24.27
CA LEU A 222 17.59 -3.51 -25.24
C LEU A 222 17.78 -2.10 -24.63
N TRP A 223 17.15 -1.84 -23.50
CA TRP A 223 16.95 -0.48 -23.01
C TRP A 223 17.44 -0.26 -21.58
N ASN A 224 17.91 -1.30 -20.90
CA ASN A 224 18.22 -1.25 -19.48
C ASN A 224 17.05 -0.69 -18.64
N SER A 225 15.83 -1.05 -19.02
CA SER A 225 14.59 -0.62 -18.35
C SER A 225 14.48 -1.20 -16.95
N ASN A 226 13.79 -0.49 -16.05
CA ASN A 226 13.30 -1.09 -14.81
C ASN A 226 12.11 -1.98 -15.15
N ILE A 227 12.25 -3.28 -14.95
CA ILE A 227 11.30 -4.30 -15.36
C ILE A 227 10.46 -4.80 -14.18
N TYR A 228 9.15 -4.90 -14.41
CA TYR A 228 8.16 -5.29 -13.41
C TYR A 228 7.24 -6.39 -13.94
N LEU A 229 7.10 -7.45 -13.17
CA LEU A 229 6.06 -8.46 -13.38
C LEU A 229 4.95 -8.23 -12.36
N VAL A 230 3.74 -7.99 -12.83
CA VAL A 230 2.54 -7.81 -12.00
C VAL A 230 1.72 -9.09 -12.08
N CYS A 231 1.61 -9.86 -10.99
CA CYS A 231 0.96 -11.16 -11.02
C CYS A 231 0.13 -11.48 -9.78
N ASP A 232 -0.68 -12.52 -9.85
CA ASP A 232 -1.37 -13.05 -8.68
C ASP A 232 -0.35 -13.63 -7.67
N GLU A 233 -0.59 -13.45 -6.38
CA GLU A 233 0.30 -13.90 -5.30
C GLU A 233 0.66 -15.40 -5.38
N LYS A 234 -0.31 -16.23 -5.81
CA LYS A 234 -0.11 -17.68 -6.00
C LYS A 234 0.96 -18.05 -7.04
N LEU A 235 1.29 -17.13 -7.97
CA LEU A 235 2.28 -17.35 -9.03
C LEU A 235 3.70 -16.97 -8.61
N VAL A 236 3.89 -16.31 -7.47
CA VAL A 236 5.20 -15.80 -7.03
C VAL A 236 6.24 -16.90 -6.90
N ASN A 237 5.86 -18.09 -6.41
CA ASN A 237 6.81 -19.19 -6.28
C ASN A 237 7.22 -19.73 -7.66
N GLU A 238 6.28 -19.90 -8.59
CA GLU A 238 6.57 -20.28 -9.96
C GLU A 238 7.50 -19.27 -10.65
N VAL A 239 7.24 -17.96 -10.47
CA VAL A 239 8.12 -16.90 -10.98
C VAL A 239 9.54 -17.04 -10.42
N LYS A 240 9.68 -17.29 -9.11
CA LYS A 240 11.00 -17.50 -8.48
C LYS A 240 11.74 -18.70 -9.08
N ASP A 241 11.05 -19.80 -9.33
CA ASP A 241 11.65 -20.99 -9.94
C ASP A 241 12.21 -20.68 -11.35
N TYR A 242 11.47 -19.93 -12.17
CA TYR A 242 11.97 -19.44 -13.46
C TYR A 242 13.18 -18.52 -13.32
N LEU A 243 13.19 -17.66 -12.30
CA LEU A 243 14.30 -16.71 -12.03
C LEU A 243 15.53 -17.41 -11.42
N GLU A 244 15.38 -18.57 -10.80
CA GLU A 244 16.53 -19.39 -10.37
C GLU A 244 17.12 -20.19 -11.56
N GLY A 245 16.32 -20.49 -12.56
CA GLY A 245 16.69 -21.28 -13.74
C GLY A 245 16.97 -20.41 -14.97
N ALA A 246 16.06 -20.44 -15.92
CA ALA A 246 16.22 -19.89 -17.27
C ALA A 246 16.38 -18.36 -17.33
N PHE A 247 15.95 -17.64 -16.29
CA PHE A 247 15.97 -16.17 -16.25
C PHE A 247 16.86 -15.60 -15.12
N HIS A 248 17.86 -16.36 -14.69
CA HIS A 248 18.77 -15.96 -13.59
C HIS A 248 19.47 -14.61 -13.83
N GLU A 249 19.70 -14.23 -15.07
CA GLU A 249 20.35 -12.98 -15.48
C GLU A 249 19.55 -11.73 -15.03
N ILE A 250 18.21 -11.82 -15.03
CA ILE A 250 17.33 -10.72 -14.62
C ILE A 250 16.81 -10.86 -13.19
N LYS A 251 17.20 -11.89 -12.45
CA LYS A 251 16.71 -12.18 -11.10
C LYS A 251 16.83 -10.99 -10.15
N GLN A 252 17.95 -10.26 -10.21
CA GLN A 252 18.19 -9.09 -9.35
C GLN A 252 17.66 -7.77 -9.95
N LYS A 253 17.13 -7.81 -11.17
CA LYS A 253 16.67 -6.64 -11.92
C LYS A 253 15.14 -6.54 -11.96
N ILE A 254 14.48 -7.68 -11.99
CA ILE A 254 13.02 -7.76 -12.03
C ILE A 254 12.42 -7.50 -10.65
N ARG A 255 11.33 -6.75 -10.62
CA ARG A 255 10.52 -6.56 -9.43
C ARG A 255 9.16 -7.22 -9.62
N ILE A 256 8.76 -8.02 -8.64
CA ILE A 256 7.47 -8.71 -8.65
C ILE A 256 6.51 -7.88 -7.82
N LEU A 257 5.40 -7.48 -8.43
CA LEU A 257 4.28 -6.81 -7.78
C LEU A 257 3.10 -7.78 -7.75
N THR A 258 2.41 -7.87 -6.62
CA THR A 258 1.27 -8.76 -6.49
C THR A 258 -0.03 -8.00 -6.35
N PHE A 259 -1.11 -8.54 -6.93
CA PHE A 259 -2.45 -8.09 -6.63
C PHE A 259 -2.81 -8.51 -5.20
N SER A 260 -3.10 -7.56 -4.33
CA SER A 260 -3.71 -7.85 -3.04
C SER A 260 -5.17 -8.27 -3.24
N LYS A 261 -5.57 -9.36 -2.59
CA LYS A 261 -6.98 -9.76 -2.52
C LYS A 261 -7.77 -8.89 -1.58
#